data_891cdc9662bb5b63136160f2790de3a6
#
_entry.id   891cdc9662bb5b63136160f2790de3a6
#
_cell.length_a   1.000
_cell.length_b   1.000
_cell.length_c   1.000
_cell.angle_alpha   90.00
_cell.angle_beta   90.00
_cell.angle_gamma   90.00
#
_symmetry.space_group_name_H-M   'P 1'
#
loop_
_entity.id
_entity.type
_entity.pdbx_description
1 polymer ?
#
loop_
_entity_poly.entity_id
_entity_poly.type
_entity_poly.pdbx_seq_one_letter_code
_entity_poly.pdbx_strand_id
1 'polypeptide(L)'
;MVKRVRNMKIVKFGAAASAKTDERELELLNAFAKTQLKIDEVYIFSVLLCDNEVDRDLERFPVETLKELGELFVGATGICDHEWRSENQVARIYRTELVTDPERLNSLGEPYCYLKGCAYMLRTPQNEELIAQIEGGIKRETSVGCSVKSRICSICGEELGSCGHEKGVRYGGKLCYASLKGAVDAYEWSFVAVPAQRNAGVIKSLASFADSSEGSVFKAEYEALKKKAELGNRYLAGLRSEILRLCLICDDGLYGAVKAGLEHMDEAELLSAKAAFTAKADALCSPLCQLPGKKEVTAFFGDEYII
;
A
#
# COMPACT_ATOMS: atom_id res chain seq x y z
N MET A 1 8.01 10.24 -37.38
CA MET A 1 7.97 9.05 -36.50
C MET A 1 8.43 9.47 -35.10
N VAL A 2 7.49 9.85 -34.23
CA VAL A 2 7.77 10.36 -32.90
C VAL A 2 7.69 9.19 -31.93
N LYS A 3 8.85 8.82 -31.33
CA LYS A 3 8.92 7.80 -30.27
C LYS A 3 8.19 8.33 -29.02
N ARG A 4 7.05 7.75 -28.68
CA ARG A 4 6.41 7.93 -27.37
C ARG A 4 7.31 7.32 -26.29
N VAL A 5 7.95 8.18 -25.51
CA VAL A 5 8.57 7.79 -24.23
C VAL A 5 7.41 7.46 -23.27
N ARG A 6 7.28 6.19 -22.90
CA ARG A 6 6.37 5.77 -21.83
C ARG A 6 6.93 6.29 -20.51
N ASN A 7 6.26 7.28 -19.93
CA ASN A 7 6.49 7.67 -18.54
C ASN A 7 6.11 6.52 -17.62
N MET A 8 7.13 5.84 -17.13
CA MET A 8 6.98 4.84 -16.07
C MET A 8 6.90 5.61 -14.75
N LYS A 9 5.68 5.83 -14.23
CA LYS A 9 5.50 6.33 -12.86
C LYS A 9 5.94 5.25 -11.89
N ILE A 10 7.04 5.49 -11.21
CA ILE A 10 7.53 4.65 -10.12
C ILE A 10 6.73 5.06 -8.87
N VAL A 11 5.86 4.17 -8.39
CA VAL A 11 5.21 4.35 -7.08
C VAL A 11 6.26 4.12 -6.01
N LYS A 12 6.60 5.18 -5.28
CA LYS A 12 7.61 5.17 -4.22
C LYS A 12 6.93 4.87 -2.89
N PHE A 13 7.17 3.68 -2.34
CA PHE A 13 6.88 3.40 -0.93
C PHE A 13 8.03 3.92 -0.06
N GLY A 14 7.67 4.57 1.06
CA GLY A 14 8.58 5.30 1.90
C GLY A 14 9.61 4.42 2.62
N ALA A 15 10.85 4.84 2.52
CA ALA A 15 11.93 4.34 3.34
C ALA A 15 11.96 5.11 4.68
N ALA A 16 11.66 4.42 5.77
CA ALA A 16 12.01 4.90 7.11
C ALA A 16 12.61 3.75 7.92
N ALA A 17 13.81 3.99 8.45
CA ALA A 17 14.53 3.23 9.46
C ALA A 17 15.30 2.00 8.98
N SER A 18 16.51 2.19 8.40
CA SER A 18 17.34 1.08 7.95
C SER A 18 17.84 0.17 9.10
N ALA A 19 18.31 0.67 10.23
CA ALA A 19 18.90 -0.18 11.28
C ALA A 19 17.88 -0.99 12.09
N LYS A 20 16.75 -0.39 12.53
CA LYS A 20 15.69 -1.11 13.27
C LYS A 20 14.88 -2.05 12.40
N THR A 21 14.76 -1.75 11.11
CA THR A 21 14.08 -2.61 10.15
C THR A 21 14.92 -3.86 9.88
N ASP A 22 16.22 -3.72 9.73
CA ASP A 22 17.15 -4.82 9.48
C ASP A 22 17.20 -5.80 10.68
N GLU A 23 17.19 -5.32 11.92
CA GLU A 23 17.14 -6.17 13.12
C GLU A 23 15.82 -6.98 13.18
N ARG A 24 14.68 -6.34 12.93
CA ARG A 24 13.38 -7.02 12.92
C ARG A 24 13.25 -8.04 11.79
N GLU A 25 13.71 -7.72 10.59
CA GLU A 25 13.69 -8.65 9.46
C GLU A 25 14.62 -9.84 9.75
N LEU A 26 15.76 -9.59 10.41
CA LEU A 26 16.70 -10.62 10.83
C LEU A 26 16.11 -11.55 11.91
N GLU A 27 15.35 -11.03 12.87
CA GLU A 27 14.62 -11.84 13.85
C GLU A 27 13.60 -12.77 13.18
N LEU A 28 12.82 -12.24 12.21
CA LEU A 28 11.80 -13.01 11.50
C LEU A 28 12.42 -14.15 10.67
N LEU A 29 13.49 -13.89 9.91
CA LEU A 29 14.14 -14.95 9.12
C LEU A 29 14.86 -15.98 10.00
N ASN A 30 15.38 -15.57 11.16
CA ASN A 30 16.05 -16.47 12.11
C ASN A 30 15.09 -17.48 12.77
N ALA A 31 13.75 -17.23 12.70
CA ALA A 31 12.77 -18.22 13.10
C ALA A 31 12.78 -19.49 12.21
N PHE A 32 13.29 -19.38 10.98
CA PHE A 32 13.44 -20.50 10.03
C PHE A 32 14.82 -21.14 10.05
N ALA A 33 15.83 -20.42 10.56
CA ALA A 33 17.20 -20.91 10.62
C ALA A 33 17.44 -21.80 11.86
N LYS A 34 18.35 -22.76 11.75
CA LYS A 34 18.80 -23.61 12.87
C LYS A 34 19.83 -22.89 13.76
N THR A 35 20.53 -21.92 13.20
CA THR A 35 21.54 -21.11 13.88
C THR A 35 21.19 -19.64 13.68
N GLN A 36 21.65 -18.79 14.60
CA GLN A 36 21.47 -17.34 14.47
C GLN A 36 22.34 -16.82 13.32
N LEU A 37 21.69 -16.36 12.26
CA LEU A 37 22.33 -15.75 11.12
C LEU A 37 22.52 -14.24 11.39
N LYS A 38 23.61 -13.70 10.83
CA LYS A 38 23.87 -12.25 10.85
C LYS A 38 23.50 -11.61 9.52
N ILE A 39 23.38 -10.28 9.52
CA ILE A 39 22.95 -9.54 8.32
C ILE A 39 23.92 -9.67 7.14
N ASP A 40 25.22 -9.80 7.42
CA ASP A 40 26.26 -10.01 6.42
C ASP A 40 26.31 -11.43 5.85
N GLU A 41 25.67 -12.41 6.50
CA GLU A 41 25.59 -13.80 6.06
C GLU A 41 24.39 -14.07 5.14
N VAL A 42 23.46 -13.07 5.02
CA VAL A 42 22.22 -13.23 4.25
C VAL A 42 22.06 -12.15 3.19
N TYR A 43 21.42 -12.52 2.10
CA TYR A 43 20.90 -11.61 1.08
C TYR A 43 19.37 -11.57 1.21
N ILE A 44 18.83 -10.42 1.61
CA ILE A 44 17.39 -10.21 1.80
C ILE A 44 16.85 -9.43 0.60
N PHE A 45 15.76 -9.89 0.04
CA PHE A 45 15.11 -9.25 -1.10
C PHE A 45 13.61 -9.48 -1.08
N SER A 46 12.88 -8.74 -1.91
CA SER A 46 11.43 -8.86 -2.03
C SER A 46 11.04 -9.29 -3.42
N VAL A 47 10.01 -10.11 -3.51
CA VAL A 47 9.43 -10.59 -4.76
C VAL A 47 7.93 -10.28 -4.81
N LEU A 48 7.43 -9.90 -5.97
CA LEU A 48 6.02 -9.98 -6.29
C LEU A 48 5.75 -11.42 -6.69
N LEU A 49 5.04 -12.16 -5.85
CA LEU A 49 4.73 -13.57 -6.07
C LEU A 49 3.62 -13.73 -7.10
N CYS A 50 2.49 -13.11 -6.85
CA CYS A 50 1.32 -13.13 -7.72
C CYS A 50 0.44 -11.89 -7.48
N ASP A 51 -0.46 -11.59 -8.42
CA ASP A 51 -1.35 -10.44 -8.38
C ASP A 51 -2.78 -10.79 -8.81
N ASN A 52 -3.68 -9.79 -8.80
CA ASN A 52 -5.08 -9.95 -9.21
C ASN A 52 -5.35 -9.62 -10.68
N GLU A 53 -4.32 -9.58 -11.54
CA GLU A 53 -4.50 -9.49 -12.98
C GLU A 53 -4.91 -10.83 -13.60
N VAL A 54 -5.48 -10.77 -14.80
CA VAL A 54 -5.60 -11.97 -15.64
C VAL A 54 -4.25 -12.23 -16.29
N ASP A 55 -3.70 -13.40 -16.03
CA ASP A 55 -2.37 -13.80 -16.46
C ASP A 55 -2.31 -14.33 -17.93
N ARG A 56 -1.16 -14.86 -18.34
CA ARG A 56 -0.96 -15.41 -19.70
C ARG A 56 -1.73 -16.69 -19.93
N ASP A 57 -2.00 -17.44 -18.86
CA ASP A 57 -2.76 -18.69 -18.91
C ASP A 57 -4.27 -18.45 -18.81
N LEU A 58 -4.69 -17.16 -18.85
CA LEU A 58 -6.07 -16.74 -18.67
C LEU A 58 -6.64 -17.24 -17.34
N GLU A 59 -5.83 -17.08 -16.30
CA GLU A 59 -6.16 -17.39 -14.91
C GLU A 59 -5.99 -16.14 -14.04
N ARG A 60 -6.69 -16.08 -12.93
CA ARG A 60 -6.68 -14.93 -12.05
C ARG A 60 -6.82 -15.37 -10.59
N PHE A 61 -6.03 -14.79 -9.72
CA PHE A 61 -6.24 -14.90 -8.28
C PHE A 61 -7.13 -13.75 -7.78
N PRO A 62 -8.35 -13.99 -7.27
CA PRO A 62 -9.09 -13.00 -6.49
C PRO A 62 -8.32 -12.58 -5.24
N VAL A 63 -8.64 -11.41 -4.70
CA VAL A 63 -7.95 -10.85 -3.51
C VAL A 63 -8.04 -11.78 -2.30
N GLU A 64 -9.16 -12.49 -2.15
CA GLU A 64 -9.35 -13.49 -1.09
C GLU A 64 -8.35 -14.64 -1.21
N THR A 65 -8.14 -15.14 -2.42
CA THR A 65 -7.17 -16.21 -2.69
C THR A 65 -5.73 -15.73 -2.51
N LEU A 66 -5.44 -14.46 -2.86
CA LEU A 66 -4.13 -13.87 -2.57
C LEU A 66 -3.84 -13.81 -1.06
N LYS A 67 -4.85 -13.54 -0.23
CA LYS A 67 -4.71 -13.57 1.24
C LYS A 67 -4.40 -14.98 1.74
N GLU A 68 -5.15 -15.97 1.27
CA GLU A 68 -4.94 -17.38 1.62
C GLU A 68 -3.53 -17.86 1.20
N LEU A 69 -3.12 -17.52 -0.02
CA LEU A 69 -1.77 -17.81 -0.52
C LEU A 69 -0.69 -17.12 0.32
N GLY A 70 -0.97 -15.91 0.83
CA GLY A 70 -0.06 -15.19 1.69
C GLY A 70 0.34 -15.97 2.94
N GLU A 71 -0.60 -16.66 3.56
CA GLU A 71 -0.35 -17.50 4.73
C GLU A 71 0.45 -18.76 4.34
N LEU A 72 0.11 -19.37 3.20
CA LEU A 72 0.73 -20.62 2.74
C LEU A 72 2.17 -20.42 2.22
N PHE A 73 2.49 -19.26 1.65
CA PHE A 73 3.83 -18.98 1.15
C PHE A 73 4.86 -18.67 2.25
N VAL A 74 4.45 -18.42 3.49
CA VAL A 74 5.40 -18.25 4.59
C VAL A 74 6.14 -19.56 4.85
N GLY A 75 7.47 -19.54 4.69
CA GLY A 75 8.33 -20.73 4.77
C GLY A 75 8.50 -21.46 3.45
N ALA A 76 7.83 -21.09 2.37
CA ALA A 76 8.00 -21.71 1.06
C ALA A 76 9.40 -21.49 0.49
N THR A 77 9.90 -22.52 -0.22
CA THR A 77 11.22 -22.48 -0.84
C THR A 77 11.21 -21.75 -2.17
N GLY A 78 12.28 -21.00 -2.44
CA GLY A 78 12.59 -20.46 -3.76
C GLY A 78 13.52 -21.39 -4.52
N ILE A 79 13.13 -21.76 -5.75
CA ILE A 79 13.89 -22.66 -6.62
C ILE A 79 14.11 -22.02 -8.00
N CYS A 80 14.65 -22.76 -8.95
CA CYS A 80 14.79 -22.34 -10.33
C CYS A 80 13.97 -23.25 -11.26
N ASP A 81 13.31 -22.66 -12.27
CA ASP A 81 12.64 -23.33 -13.39
C ASP A 81 11.62 -24.42 -13.00
N HIS A 82 10.99 -24.28 -11.81
CA HIS A 82 10.04 -25.27 -11.25
C HIS A 82 10.61 -26.69 -11.12
N GLU A 83 11.94 -26.81 -11.04
CA GLU A 83 12.62 -28.09 -10.84
C GLU A 83 12.67 -28.46 -9.36
N TRP A 84 11.84 -29.39 -8.94
CA TRP A 84 11.69 -29.85 -7.55
C TRP A 84 12.84 -30.77 -7.12
N ARG A 85 14.02 -30.18 -6.97
CA ARG A 85 15.23 -30.83 -6.49
C ARG A 85 15.78 -30.13 -5.28
N SER A 86 16.35 -30.88 -4.35
CA SER A 86 16.90 -30.31 -3.12
C SER A 86 18.05 -29.33 -3.38
N GLU A 87 18.86 -29.60 -4.40
CA GLU A 87 19.97 -28.74 -4.83
C GLU A 87 19.52 -27.40 -5.42
N ASN A 88 18.28 -27.32 -5.91
CA ASN A 88 17.70 -26.10 -6.49
C ASN A 88 17.07 -25.16 -5.45
N GLN A 89 17.06 -25.54 -4.18
CA GLN A 89 16.54 -24.67 -3.11
C GLN A 89 17.57 -23.59 -2.79
N VAL A 90 17.33 -22.38 -3.29
CA VAL A 90 18.30 -21.27 -3.17
C VAL A 90 17.83 -20.17 -2.21
N ALA A 91 16.52 -20.06 -1.98
CA ALA A 91 15.94 -19.01 -1.13
C ALA A 91 14.76 -19.53 -0.30
N ARG A 92 14.31 -18.72 0.67
CA ARG A 92 13.12 -19.01 1.47
C ARG A 92 12.34 -17.74 1.81
N ILE A 93 11.01 -17.80 1.71
CA ILE A 93 10.14 -16.71 2.17
C ILE A 93 10.03 -16.79 3.69
N TYR A 94 10.26 -15.68 4.36
CA TYR A 94 10.09 -15.57 5.81
C TYR A 94 8.90 -14.70 6.20
N ARG A 95 8.37 -13.90 5.26
CA ARG A 95 7.20 -13.04 5.46
C ARG A 95 6.51 -12.73 4.15
N THR A 96 5.20 -12.57 4.21
CA THR A 96 4.36 -12.10 3.10
C THR A 96 3.57 -10.87 3.49
N GLU A 97 3.14 -10.11 2.49
CA GLU A 97 2.35 -8.90 2.65
C GLU A 97 1.41 -8.74 1.44
N LEU A 98 0.12 -8.57 1.68
CA LEU A 98 -0.81 -8.19 0.61
C LEU A 98 -0.76 -6.67 0.44
N VAL A 99 -0.37 -6.23 -0.74
CA VAL A 99 -0.24 -4.82 -1.08
C VAL A 99 -1.35 -4.43 -2.03
N THR A 100 -2.07 -3.35 -1.72
CA THR A 100 -3.07 -2.74 -2.60
C THR A 100 -2.56 -1.40 -3.10
N ASP A 101 -2.60 -1.18 -4.41
CA ASP A 101 -2.30 0.09 -5.03
C ASP A 101 -3.63 0.76 -5.46
N PRO A 102 -4.15 1.72 -4.67
CA PRO A 102 -5.44 2.34 -4.94
C PRO A 102 -5.43 3.26 -6.18
N GLU A 103 -4.25 3.70 -6.64
CA GLU A 103 -4.11 4.56 -7.81
C GLU A 103 -4.03 3.75 -9.12
N ARG A 104 -3.80 2.45 -9.02
CA ARG A 104 -3.70 1.53 -10.15
C ARG A 104 -4.90 0.59 -10.19
N LEU A 105 -5.56 0.51 -11.34
CA LEU A 105 -6.57 -0.49 -11.61
C LEU A 105 -5.98 -1.66 -12.41
N ASN A 106 -6.46 -2.86 -12.12
CA ASN A 106 -6.16 -4.05 -12.93
C ASN A 106 -6.95 -4.01 -14.26
N SER A 107 -6.74 -5.00 -15.12
CA SER A 107 -7.39 -5.12 -16.42
C SER A 107 -8.92 -5.25 -16.36
N LEU A 108 -9.47 -5.52 -15.18
CA LEU A 108 -10.90 -5.66 -14.91
C LEU A 108 -11.52 -4.40 -14.29
N GLY A 109 -10.72 -3.34 -14.05
CA GLY A 109 -11.18 -2.10 -13.43
C GLY A 109 -11.26 -2.15 -11.91
N GLU A 110 -10.67 -3.15 -11.25
CA GLU A 110 -10.60 -3.27 -9.80
C GLU A 110 -9.26 -2.69 -9.28
N PRO A 111 -9.16 -2.26 -8.01
CA PRO A 111 -7.89 -1.88 -7.41
C PRO A 111 -6.83 -2.97 -7.58
N TYR A 112 -5.65 -2.58 -8.03
CA TYR A 112 -4.57 -3.53 -8.24
C TYR A 112 -4.03 -4.02 -6.90
N CYS A 113 -4.06 -5.35 -6.72
CA CYS A 113 -3.55 -6.01 -5.52
C CYS A 113 -2.52 -7.06 -5.90
N TYR A 114 -1.46 -7.17 -5.11
CA TYR A 114 -0.46 -8.21 -5.28
C TYR A 114 0.06 -8.74 -3.95
N LEU A 115 0.50 -9.98 -3.98
CA LEU A 115 1.15 -10.63 -2.86
C LEU A 115 2.66 -10.42 -2.96
N LYS A 116 3.22 -9.71 -1.98
CA LYS A 116 4.66 -9.50 -1.82
C LYS A 116 5.22 -10.57 -0.89
N GLY A 117 6.27 -11.26 -1.31
CA GLY A 117 7.10 -12.12 -0.48
C GLY A 117 8.39 -11.42 -0.09
N CYS A 118 8.78 -11.51 1.18
CA CYS A 118 10.11 -11.15 1.65
C CYS A 118 10.91 -12.46 1.79
N ALA A 119 11.98 -12.56 1.03
CA ALA A 119 12.79 -13.76 0.92
C ALA A 119 14.23 -13.50 1.34
N TYR A 120 14.91 -14.55 1.76
CA TYR A 120 16.34 -14.52 2.00
C TYR A 120 17.04 -15.71 1.35
N MET A 121 18.31 -15.54 1.05
CA MET A 121 19.24 -16.61 0.70
C MET A 121 20.56 -16.41 1.47
N LEU A 122 21.29 -17.50 1.67
CA LEU A 122 22.58 -17.43 2.31
C LEU A 122 23.64 -16.88 1.33
N ARG A 123 24.50 -16.00 1.80
CA ARG A 123 25.70 -15.58 1.06
C ARG A 123 26.76 -16.66 1.13
N THR A 124 26.67 -17.59 0.21
CA THR A 124 27.63 -18.67 0.02
C THR A 124 28.29 -18.55 -1.35
N PRO A 125 29.49 -19.11 -1.57
CA PRO A 125 30.13 -19.10 -2.88
C PRO A 125 29.22 -19.62 -4.01
N GLN A 126 28.32 -20.58 -3.71
CA GLN A 126 27.37 -21.13 -4.67
C GLN A 126 26.26 -20.14 -5.04
N ASN A 127 25.87 -19.26 -4.13
CA ASN A 127 24.78 -18.29 -4.31
C ASN A 127 25.27 -16.94 -4.82
N GLU A 128 26.55 -16.62 -4.75
CA GLU A 128 27.08 -15.30 -5.14
C GLU A 128 26.79 -14.96 -6.59
N GLU A 129 26.91 -15.91 -7.51
CA GLU A 129 26.58 -15.71 -8.92
C GLU A 129 25.10 -15.40 -9.11
N LEU A 130 24.22 -16.13 -8.44
CA LEU A 130 22.77 -15.89 -8.48
C LEU A 130 22.41 -14.51 -7.89
N ILE A 131 23.01 -14.16 -6.77
CA ILE A 131 22.83 -12.82 -6.14
C ILE A 131 23.27 -11.72 -7.12
N ALA A 132 24.43 -11.86 -7.75
CA ALA A 132 24.93 -10.90 -8.74
C ALA A 132 24.00 -10.78 -9.95
N GLN A 133 23.42 -11.90 -10.42
CA GLN A 133 22.43 -11.89 -11.51
C GLN A 133 21.11 -11.22 -11.12
N ILE A 134 20.66 -11.40 -9.87
CA ILE A 134 19.47 -10.71 -9.33
C ILE A 134 19.72 -9.21 -9.21
N GLU A 135 20.83 -8.82 -8.61
CA GLU A 135 21.19 -7.39 -8.44
C GLU A 135 21.43 -6.70 -9.79
N GLY A 136 22.03 -7.40 -10.73
CA GLY A 136 22.20 -6.96 -12.12
C GLY A 136 20.92 -6.92 -12.93
N GLY A 137 19.79 -7.42 -12.39
CA GLY A 137 18.49 -7.47 -13.06
C GLY A 137 18.40 -8.49 -14.19
N ILE A 138 19.29 -9.46 -14.24
CA ILE A 138 19.27 -10.55 -15.23
C ILE A 138 18.26 -11.61 -14.81
N LYS A 139 18.33 -12.08 -13.55
CA LYS A 139 17.32 -12.96 -12.96
C LYS A 139 16.31 -12.13 -12.16
N ARG A 140 15.21 -11.86 -12.79
CA ARG A 140 14.21 -10.93 -12.29
C ARG A 140 12.82 -11.50 -12.21
N GLU A 141 12.44 -12.31 -13.16
CA GLU A 141 11.11 -12.89 -13.31
C GLU A 141 10.93 -14.07 -12.36
N THR A 142 9.75 -14.14 -11.72
CA THR A 142 9.39 -15.22 -10.81
C THR A 142 8.02 -15.80 -11.16
N SER A 143 7.78 -17.03 -10.80
CA SER A 143 6.49 -17.71 -10.92
C SER A 143 6.20 -18.48 -9.64
N VAL A 144 4.96 -18.88 -9.42
CA VAL A 144 4.51 -19.59 -8.20
C VAL A 144 3.93 -20.95 -8.55
N GLY A 145 4.26 -21.95 -7.72
CA GLY A 145 3.64 -23.26 -7.74
C GLY A 145 2.66 -23.40 -6.59
N CYS A 146 1.38 -23.45 -6.89
CA CYS A 146 0.30 -23.57 -5.88
C CYS A 146 -0.86 -24.41 -6.40
N SER A 147 -1.77 -24.80 -5.49
CA SER A 147 -3.02 -25.45 -5.85
C SER A 147 -4.21 -24.72 -5.25
N VAL A 148 -5.35 -24.79 -5.93
CA VAL A 148 -6.61 -24.17 -5.56
C VAL A 148 -7.74 -25.17 -5.58
N LYS A 149 -8.82 -24.92 -4.83
CA LYS A 149 -9.99 -25.80 -4.74
C LYS A 149 -10.82 -25.80 -6.03
N SER A 150 -10.97 -24.64 -6.66
CA SER A 150 -11.88 -24.48 -7.78
C SER A 150 -11.38 -23.45 -8.79
N ARG A 151 -11.74 -23.67 -10.06
CA ARG A 151 -11.45 -22.81 -11.20
C ARG A 151 -12.77 -22.31 -11.78
N ILE A 152 -13.19 -21.13 -11.39
CA ILE A 152 -14.53 -20.60 -11.69
C ILE A 152 -14.51 -19.81 -12.99
N CYS A 153 -15.45 -20.13 -13.88
CA CYS A 153 -15.66 -19.41 -15.13
C CYS A 153 -16.07 -17.96 -14.87
N SER A 154 -15.37 -16.99 -15.45
CA SER A 154 -15.66 -15.56 -15.30
C SER A 154 -16.96 -15.11 -15.97
N ILE A 155 -17.58 -15.95 -16.82
CA ILE A 155 -18.79 -15.62 -17.59
C ILE A 155 -20.05 -16.06 -16.86
N CYS A 156 -20.09 -17.32 -16.39
CA CYS A 156 -21.30 -17.89 -15.77
C CYS A 156 -21.18 -18.18 -14.27
N GLY A 157 -19.97 -18.15 -13.70
CA GLY A 157 -19.76 -18.43 -12.28
C GLY A 157 -19.73 -19.92 -11.91
N GLU A 158 -19.86 -20.82 -12.87
CA GLU A 158 -19.77 -22.28 -12.66
C GLU A 158 -18.31 -22.74 -12.72
N GLU A 159 -18.04 -23.98 -12.32
CA GLU A 159 -16.71 -24.59 -12.44
C GLU A 159 -16.30 -24.62 -13.93
N LEU A 160 -15.10 -24.14 -14.24
CA LEU A 160 -14.60 -24.12 -15.61
C LEU A 160 -14.35 -25.56 -16.11
N GLY A 161 -14.94 -25.87 -17.26
CA GLY A 161 -14.95 -27.23 -17.80
C GLY A 161 -16.25 -27.99 -17.56
N SER A 162 -17.09 -27.57 -16.58
CA SER A 162 -18.47 -28.04 -16.45
C SER A 162 -19.46 -27.17 -17.24
N CYS A 163 -19.05 -25.97 -17.65
CA CYS A 163 -19.83 -25.06 -18.50
C CYS A 163 -19.32 -25.06 -19.94
N GLY A 164 -20.14 -24.54 -20.87
CA GLY A 164 -19.77 -24.44 -22.30
C GLY A 164 -18.88 -23.25 -22.67
N HIS A 165 -18.28 -22.56 -21.69
CA HIS A 165 -17.41 -21.41 -21.94
C HIS A 165 -15.94 -21.82 -22.00
N GLU A 166 -15.19 -21.26 -22.95
CA GLU A 166 -13.78 -21.56 -23.17
C GLU A 166 -12.89 -20.35 -22.81
N LYS A 167 -11.76 -20.61 -22.14
CA LYS A 167 -10.76 -19.56 -21.83
C LYS A 167 -10.31 -18.86 -23.11
N GLY A 168 -10.22 -17.53 -23.08
CA GLY A 168 -9.77 -16.71 -24.20
C GLY A 168 -10.87 -16.29 -25.17
N VAL A 169 -12.03 -16.93 -25.15
CA VAL A 169 -13.18 -16.53 -25.97
C VAL A 169 -13.95 -15.38 -25.31
N ARG A 170 -14.49 -14.48 -26.14
CA ARG A 170 -15.33 -13.37 -25.66
C ARG A 170 -16.80 -13.70 -25.80
N TYR A 171 -17.55 -13.57 -24.71
CA TYR A 171 -19.00 -13.75 -24.63
C TYR A 171 -19.65 -12.43 -24.22
N GLY A 172 -20.43 -11.86 -25.10
CA GLY A 172 -21.05 -10.54 -24.86
C GLY A 172 -20.04 -9.43 -24.58
N GLY A 173 -18.86 -9.49 -25.22
CA GLY A 173 -17.76 -8.53 -25.04
C GLY A 173 -16.83 -8.82 -23.83
N LYS A 174 -17.22 -9.73 -22.92
CA LYS A 174 -16.41 -10.12 -21.75
C LYS A 174 -15.46 -11.27 -22.08
N LEU A 175 -14.20 -11.16 -21.69
CA LEU A 175 -13.21 -12.20 -21.84
C LEU A 175 -13.48 -13.34 -20.85
N CYS A 176 -13.51 -14.58 -21.33
CA CYS A 176 -13.57 -15.76 -20.47
C CYS A 176 -12.19 -16.10 -19.92
N TYR A 177 -12.08 -16.16 -18.61
CA TYR A 177 -10.90 -16.62 -17.86
C TYR A 177 -11.32 -17.45 -16.65
N ALA A 178 -10.37 -18.18 -16.04
CA ALA A 178 -10.60 -18.92 -14.81
C ALA A 178 -10.27 -18.06 -13.59
N SER A 179 -11.23 -17.88 -12.71
CA SER A 179 -10.99 -17.30 -11.37
C SER A 179 -10.59 -18.43 -10.42
N LEU A 180 -9.37 -18.40 -9.92
CA LEU A 180 -8.78 -19.41 -9.04
C LEU A 180 -9.20 -19.15 -7.60
N LYS A 181 -10.02 -20.01 -7.01
CA LYS A 181 -10.59 -19.80 -5.67
C LYS A 181 -10.20 -20.89 -4.68
N GLY A 182 -9.96 -20.45 -3.43
CA GLY A 182 -9.67 -21.31 -2.31
C GLY A 182 -8.27 -21.93 -2.42
N ALA A 183 -7.24 -21.25 -1.97
CA ALA A 183 -5.89 -21.81 -1.94
C ALA A 183 -5.84 -23.04 -1.03
N VAL A 184 -5.19 -24.09 -1.52
CA VAL A 184 -5.01 -25.36 -0.78
C VAL A 184 -3.57 -25.51 -0.32
N ASP A 185 -2.63 -25.24 -1.20
CA ASP A 185 -1.21 -25.37 -0.93
C ASP A 185 -0.36 -24.42 -1.78
N ALA A 186 0.81 -24.05 -1.27
CA ALA A 186 1.83 -23.26 -1.94
C ALA A 186 3.15 -24.03 -1.89
N TYR A 187 3.48 -24.71 -2.96
CA TYR A 187 4.61 -25.66 -3.02
C TYR A 187 5.96 -24.98 -3.03
N GLU A 188 6.09 -23.96 -3.88
CA GLU A 188 7.32 -23.23 -4.11
C GLU A 188 7.06 -21.95 -4.91
N TRP A 189 8.09 -21.15 -5.06
CA TRP A 189 8.20 -20.09 -6.06
C TRP A 189 9.53 -20.23 -6.79
N SER A 190 9.57 -19.82 -8.05
CA SER A 190 10.72 -20.06 -8.92
C SER A 190 11.21 -18.81 -9.62
N PHE A 191 12.52 -18.68 -9.77
CA PHE A 191 13.08 -17.85 -10.83
C PHE A 191 12.84 -18.55 -12.18
N VAL A 192 12.24 -17.84 -13.14
CA VAL A 192 11.87 -18.38 -14.45
C VAL A 192 12.21 -17.41 -15.57
N ALA A 193 12.34 -17.90 -16.80
CA ALA A 193 12.57 -17.04 -17.94
C ALA A 193 11.29 -16.28 -18.37
N VAL A 194 10.12 -16.92 -18.27
CA VAL A 194 8.82 -16.32 -18.64
C VAL A 194 7.77 -16.71 -17.61
N PRO A 195 7.33 -15.79 -16.76
CA PRO A 195 6.32 -16.06 -15.74
C PRO A 195 4.92 -16.11 -16.36
N ALA A 196 4.01 -16.88 -15.76
CA ALA A 196 2.57 -16.81 -16.08
C ALA A 196 2.03 -15.41 -15.80
N GLN A 197 2.30 -14.86 -14.64
CA GLN A 197 1.92 -13.50 -14.28
C GLN A 197 2.98 -12.47 -14.70
N ARG A 198 2.54 -11.47 -15.49
CA ARG A 198 3.43 -10.52 -16.16
C ARG A 198 4.20 -9.59 -15.23
N ASN A 199 3.66 -9.36 -14.03
CA ASN A 199 4.25 -8.47 -13.04
C ASN A 199 5.06 -9.23 -11.99
N ALA A 200 5.00 -10.58 -11.96
CA ALA A 200 5.72 -11.39 -10.99
C ALA A 200 7.23 -11.27 -11.18
N GLY A 201 7.94 -11.02 -10.10
CA GLY A 201 9.37 -10.82 -10.18
C GLY A 201 9.98 -10.17 -8.94
N VAL A 202 11.31 -10.08 -8.94
CA VAL A 202 12.06 -9.40 -7.89
C VAL A 202 11.72 -7.91 -7.90
N ILE A 203 11.30 -7.40 -6.76
CA ILE A 203 11.03 -5.98 -6.54
C ILE A 203 12.37 -5.32 -6.19
N LYS A 204 12.72 -4.24 -6.89
CA LYS A 204 13.91 -3.46 -6.54
C LYS A 204 13.83 -3.02 -5.09
N SER A 205 14.81 -3.42 -4.29
CA SER A 205 14.94 -2.94 -2.92
C SER A 205 15.23 -1.44 -2.94
N LEU A 206 14.45 -0.67 -2.20
CA LEU A 206 14.75 0.75 -1.96
C LEU A 206 16.04 0.94 -1.12
N ALA A 207 16.50 -0.10 -0.42
CA ALA A 207 17.73 -0.03 0.36
C ALA A 207 18.97 0.19 -0.53
N SER A 208 19.06 -0.48 -1.69
CA SER A 208 20.16 -0.27 -2.64
C SER A 208 20.16 1.13 -3.30
N PHE A 209 19.00 1.80 -3.33
CA PHE A 209 18.89 3.17 -3.84
C PHE A 209 19.18 4.20 -2.74
N ALA A 210 18.89 3.88 -1.48
CA ALA A 210 19.13 4.79 -0.33
C ALA A 210 20.63 4.97 -0.03
N ASP A 211 21.49 4.02 -0.39
CA ASP A 211 22.95 4.08 -0.23
C ASP A 211 23.64 4.84 -1.37
N SER A 212 22.94 5.20 -2.45
CA SER A 212 23.46 6.06 -3.50
C SER A 212 23.38 7.55 -3.09
N SER A 213 24.32 8.38 -3.57
CA SER A 213 24.30 9.83 -3.32
C SER A 213 22.99 10.50 -3.79
N GLU A 214 22.38 9.99 -4.85
CA GLU A 214 21.05 10.41 -5.34
C GLU A 214 19.92 9.96 -4.42
N GLY A 215 20.02 8.78 -3.79
CA GLY A 215 19.05 8.26 -2.85
C GLY A 215 18.97 9.07 -1.55
N SER A 216 20.09 9.65 -1.09
CA SER A 216 20.13 10.46 0.14
C SER A 216 19.38 11.79 -0.01
N VAL A 217 19.49 12.45 -1.17
CA VAL A 217 18.76 13.69 -1.50
C VAL A 217 17.25 13.40 -1.62
N PHE A 218 16.90 12.32 -2.31
CA PHE A 218 15.51 11.88 -2.45
C PHE A 218 14.86 11.51 -1.12
N LYS A 219 15.62 10.90 -0.19
CA LYS A 219 15.15 10.56 1.15
C LYS A 219 14.80 11.81 1.95
N ALA A 220 15.64 12.85 1.88
CA ALA A 220 15.38 14.12 2.55
C ALA A 220 14.15 14.83 2.00
N GLU A 221 13.97 14.87 0.67
CA GLU A 221 12.78 15.43 0.02
C GLU A 221 11.51 14.65 0.36
N TYR A 222 11.59 13.32 0.37
CA TYR A 222 10.46 12.45 0.74
C TYR A 222 10.03 12.67 2.18
N GLU A 223 10.96 12.70 3.14
CA GLU A 223 10.64 12.97 4.54
C GLU A 223 10.05 14.38 4.73
N ALA A 224 10.52 15.37 3.97
CA ALA A 224 9.95 16.70 3.96
C ALA A 224 8.51 16.72 3.40
N LEU A 225 8.25 15.99 2.32
CA LEU A 225 6.91 15.82 1.74
C LEU A 225 5.97 15.07 2.69
N LYS A 226 6.45 14.01 3.34
CA LYS A 226 5.68 13.24 4.32
C LYS A 226 5.26 14.13 5.51
N LYS A 227 6.18 14.93 6.06
CA LYS A 227 5.87 15.90 7.11
C LYS A 227 4.82 16.93 6.66
N LYS A 228 4.92 17.42 5.42
CA LYS A 228 3.91 18.33 4.85
C LYS A 228 2.54 17.66 4.71
N ALA A 229 2.50 16.40 4.24
CA ALA A 229 1.27 15.63 4.13
C ALA A 229 0.63 15.35 5.51
N GLU A 230 1.42 14.98 6.51
CA GLU A 230 0.95 14.81 7.89
C GLU A 230 0.43 16.12 8.50
N LEU A 231 1.06 17.25 8.18
CA LEU A 231 0.58 18.57 8.59
C LEU A 231 -0.75 18.91 7.93
N GLY A 232 -0.87 18.66 6.61
CA GLY A 232 -2.11 18.85 5.86
C GLY A 232 -3.26 17.99 6.42
N ASN A 233 -3.00 16.72 6.69
CA ASN A 233 -3.99 15.83 7.28
C ASN A 233 -4.46 16.28 8.66
N ARG A 234 -3.54 16.74 9.51
CA ARG A 234 -3.91 17.32 10.83
C ARG A 234 -4.72 18.61 10.70
N TYR A 235 -4.37 19.45 9.75
CA TYR A 235 -5.11 20.68 9.46
C TYR A 235 -6.54 20.37 9.01
N LEU A 236 -6.73 19.46 8.04
CA LEU A 236 -8.08 19.07 7.58
C LEU A 236 -8.89 18.39 8.69
N ALA A 237 -8.27 17.55 9.51
CA ALA A 237 -8.91 16.95 10.67
C ALA A 237 -9.34 18.02 11.69
N GLY A 238 -8.51 19.05 11.91
CA GLY A 238 -8.82 20.22 12.74
C GLY A 238 -10.02 20.98 12.21
N LEU A 239 -10.06 21.29 10.90
CA LEU A 239 -11.21 21.96 10.27
C LEU A 239 -12.51 21.16 10.44
N ARG A 240 -12.48 19.85 10.18
CA ARG A 240 -13.64 18.97 10.36
C ARG A 240 -14.14 18.98 11.81
N SER A 241 -13.23 18.89 12.77
CA SER A 241 -13.55 18.93 14.20
C SER A 241 -14.21 20.25 14.61
N GLU A 242 -13.72 21.36 14.09
CA GLU A 242 -14.24 22.70 14.38
C GLU A 242 -15.64 22.89 13.79
N ILE A 243 -15.87 22.45 12.55
CA ILE A 243 -17.19 22.46 11.91
C ILE A 243 -18.19 21.63 12.70
N LEU A 244 -17.80 20.45 13.19
CA LEU A 244 -18.67 19.61 14.01
C LEU A 244 -19.02 20.25 15.34
N ARG A 245 -18.08 20.97 15.97
CA ARG A 245 -18.37 21.75 17.18
C ARG A 245 -19.36 22.90 16.93
N LEU A 246 -19.17 23.62 15.82
CA LEU A 246 -20.11 24.69 15.41
C LEU A 246 -21.50 24.12 15.06
N CYS A 247 -21.53 22.95 14.41
CA CYS A 247 -22.77 22.24 14.11
C CYS A 247 -23.58 21.94 15.38
N LEU A 248 -22.94 21.43 16.44
CA LEU A 248 -23.58 21.15 17.72
C LEU A 248 -24.16 22.41 18.39
N ILE A 249 -23.53 23.57 18.18
CA ILE A 249 -24.06 24.84 18.69
C ILE A 249 -25.30 25.29 17.92
N CYS A 250 -25.32 24.99 16.60
CA CYS A 250 -26.38 25.42 15.71
C CYS A 250 -27.59 24.50 15.68
N ASP A 251 -27.36 23.19 15.70
CA ASP A 251 -28.42 22.17 15.61
C ASP A 251 -27.78 20.77 15.80
N ASP A 252 -28.07 20.11 16.90
CA ASP A 252 -27.54 18.78 17.24
C ASP A 252 -28.14 17.66 16.38
N GLY A 253 -29.35 17.86 15.86
CA GLY A 253 -30.02 16.87 14.99
C GLY A 253 -29.34 16.65 13.64
N LEU A 254 -28.53 17.61 13.18
CA LEU A 254 -27.81 17.54 11.91
C LEU A 254 -26.41 16.89 12.04
N TYR A 255 -25.94 16.68 13.26
CA TYR A 255 -24.56 16.22 13.51
C TYR A 255 -24.14 15.00 12.70
N GLY A 256 -24.98 13.95 12.65
CA GLY A 256 -24.67 12.72 11.92
C GLY A 256 -24.54 12.91 10.42
N ALA A 257 -25.46 13.69 9.82
CA ALA A 257 -25.46 13.99 8.40
C ALA A 257 -24.24 14.85 8.00
N VAL A 258 -23.96 15.89 8.80
CA VAL A 258 -22.80 16.76 8.59
C VAL A 258 -21.51 15.99 8.71
N LYS A 259 -21.34 15.13 9.72
CA LYS A 259 -20.17 14.30 9.92
C LYS A 259 -19.88 13.42 8.71
N ALA A 260 -20.89 12.73 8.16
CA ALA A 260 -20.73 11.89 6.97
C ALA A 260 -20.32 12.70 5.73
N GLY A 261 -20.88 13.91 5.56
CA GLY A 261 -20.55 14.80 4.44
C GLY A 261 -19.12 15.34 4.49
N LEU A 262 -18.63 15.70 5.69
CA LEU A 262 -17.30 16.30 5.87
C LEU A 262 -16.13 15.37 5.48
N GLU A 263 -16.32 14.05 5.49
CA GLU A 263 -15.26 13.09 5.12
C GLU A 263 -14.88 13.20 3.64
N HIS A 264 -15.80 13.63 2.77
CA HIS A 264 -15.62 13.70 1.32
C HIS A 264 -15.35 15.12 0.80
N MET A 265 -15.37 16.14 1.68
CA MET A 265 -15.14 17.53 1.32
C MET A 265 -13.65 17.85 1.18
N ASP A 266 -13.33 18.65 0.15
CA ASP A 266 -12.01 19.23 -0.03
C ASP A 266 -11.80 20.45 0.91
N GLU A 267 -10.59 21.07 0.87
CA GLU A 267 -10.24 22.20 1.74
C GLU A 267 -11.16 23.42 1.52
N ALA A 268 -11.48 23.76 0.28
CA ALA A 268 -12.31 24.92 -0.07
C ALA A 268 -13.75 24.73 0.41
N GLU A 269 -14.27 23.53 0.25
CA GLU A 269 -15.60 23.12 0.74
C GLU A 269 -15.67 23.15 2.28
N LEU A 270 -14.63 22.65 2.97
CA LEU A 270 -14.53 22.72 4.43
C LEU A 270 -14.46 24.14 4.95
N LEU A 271 -13.69 25.02 4.31
CA LEU A 271 -13.62 26.44 4.68
C LEU A 271 -14.97 27.15 4.47
N SER A 272 -15.65 26.85 3.36
CA SER A 272 -17.00 27.38 3.10
C SER A 272 -18.01 26.92 4.15
N ALA A 273 -18.01 25.61 4.47
CA ALA A 273 -18.87 25.05 5.51
C ALA A 273 -18.57 25.65 6.87
N LYS A 274 -17.30 25.83 7.24
CA LYS A 274 -16.89 26.48 8.47
C LYS A 274 -17.46 27.91 8.57
N ALA A 275 -17.29 28.71 7.51
CA ALA A 275 -17.79 30.08 7.46
C ALA A 275 -19.31 30.12 7.64
N ALA A 276 -20.07 29.24 7.00
CA ALA A 276 -21.53 29.16 7.13
C ALA A 276 -21.99 28.82 8.56
N PHE A 277 -21.36 27.80 9.18
CA PHE A 277 -21.67 27.43 10.56
C PHE A 277 -21.23 28.48 11.57
N THR A 278 -20.10 29.17 11.36
CA THR A 278 -19.66 30.28 12.20
C THR A 278 -20.71 31.43 12.18
N ALA A 279 -21.12 31.86 11.00
CA ALA A 279 -22.13 32.93 10.89
C ALA A 279 -23.46 32.55 11.57
N LYS A 280 -23.89 31.28 11.48
CA LYS A 280 -25.08 30.78 12.14
C LYS A 280 -24.91 30.72 13.67
N ALA A 281 -23.75 30.27 14.14
CA ALA A 281 -23.44 30.23 15.58
C ALA A 281 -23.38 31.62 16.19
N ASP A 282 -22.79 32.62 15.51
CA ASP A 282 -22.71 34.01 15.94
C ASP A 282 -24.10 34.66 16.02
N ALA A 283 -24.99 34.31 15.09
CA ALA A 283 -26.37 34.78 15.13
C ALA A 283 -27.18 34.20 16.30
N LEU A 284 -26.87 32.95 16.71
CA LEU A 284 -27.56 32.31 17.86
C LEU A 284 -26.94 32.70 19.19
N CYS A 285 -25.63 32.92 19.23
CA CYS A 285 -24.87 33.29 20.42
C CYS A 285 -24.39 34.75 20.32
N SER A 286 -25.30 35.69 20.22
CA SER A 286 -24.93 37.11 20.37
C SER A 286 -24.22 37.31 21.72
N PRO A 287 -22.98 37.83 21.74
CA PRO A 287 -22.28 38.04 22.98
C PRO A 287 -23.08 39.02 23.82
N LEU A 288 -23.66 38.55 24.92
CA LEU A 288 -24.16 39.44 25.96
C LEU A 288 -22.95 40.22 26.46
N CYS A 289 -22.87 41.49 26.07
CA CYS A 289 -21.82 42.39 26.50
C CYS A 289 -21.89 42.52 28.02
N GLN A 290 -21.06 41.78 28.75
CA GLN A 290 -20.98 41.82 30.21
C GLN A 290 -20.24 43.07 30.73
N LEU A 291 -19.74 43.91 29.85
CA LEU A 291 -19.16 45.20 30.22
C LEU A 291 -20.28 46.25 30.27
N PRO A 292 -20.56 46.86 31.43
CA PRO A 292 -21.48 48.00 31.49
C PRO A 292 -20.98 49.06 30.52
N GLY A 293 -21.88 49.53 29.65
CA GLY A 293 -21.58 50.60 28.71
C GLY A 293 -20.88 51.75 29.42
N LYS A 294 -19.87 52.34 28.76
CA LYS A 294 -19.18 53.52 29.24
C LYS A 294 -20.24 54.56 29.67
N LYS A 295 -20.43 54.69 30.97
CA LYS A 295 -21.02 55.93 31.48
C LYS A 295 -20.03 57.03 31.14
N GLU A 296 -20.49 58.05 30.41
CA GLU A 296 -19.74 59.30 30.26
C GLU A 296 -19.34 59.78 31.64
N VAL A 297 -18.04 59.66 31.90
CA VAL A 297 -17.48 60.34 33.10
C VAL A 297 -17.36 61.81 32.71
N THR A 298 -18.35 62.60 33.08
CA THR A 298 -18.21 64.07 33.16
C THR A 298 -17.02 64.35 34.06
N ALA A 299 -15.99 64.96 33.47
CA ALA A 299 -14.78 65.36 34.17
C ALA A 299 -15.12 66.32 35.28
N PHE A 300 -14.95 65.91 36.51
CA PHE A 300 -14.76 66.80 37.62
C PHE A 300 -13.28 67.04 37.78
N PHE A 301 -12.81 68.20 37.31
CA PHE A 301 -11.53 68.73 37.71
C PHE A 301 -11.66 69.23 39.16
N GLY A 302 -10.95 68.61 40.05
CA GLY A 302 -10.73 69.06 41.42
C GLY A 302 -9.27 68.77 41.74
N ASP A 303 -8.52 69.85 41.88
CA ASP A 303 -7.11 69.90 42.27
C ASP A 303 -6.81 69.16 43.60
N GLU A 304 -5.53 68.91 43.78
CA GLU A 304 -4.85 68.57 45.04
C GLU A 304 -4.74 67.07 45.32
N TYR A 305 -3.51 66.47 45.03
CA TYR A 305 -2.55 66.23 46.13
C TYR A 305 -1.14 65.83 45.55
N ILE A 306 -0.19 66.66 45.93
CA ILE A 306 1.24 66.43 45.98
C ILE A 306 1.52 65.45 47.14
N ILE A 307 2.21 64.38 46.89
CA ILE A 307 3.44 63.91 47.56
C ILE A 307 4.05 62.81 46.70
#